data_2d38535bd14e9c9984c53b23666a7344
#
_entry.id   2d38535bd14e9c9984c53b23666a7344
#
_cell.length_a   1.000
_cell.length_b   1.000
_cell.length_c   1.000
_cell.angle_alpha   90.00
_cell.angle_beta   90.00
_cell.angle_gamma   90.00
#
_symmetry.space_group_name_H-M   'P 1'
#
loop_
_entity.id
_entity.type
_entity.pdbx_description
1 polymer ?
#
loop_
_entity_poly.entity_id
_entity_poly.type
_entity_poly.pdbx_seq_one_letter_code
_entity_poly.pdbx_strand_id
1 'polypeptide(L)'
;IDRIPLFFSSVFTQAFAPDAVFGGAFGLALSQGIKRGLMSNEAGQGTITMPAAAAEVAHPCEQGCVQALGVFLDTIVICTLTGFVVIMGSMWLTADANAWFELGKLDKFLASCGALTGGNDTLYSVVTLLVSVCFGLFAFTCLLGFMSFTEMCANRISSKASFINAIRVLCLIVISFGVITNIAGMDLGALWELSDFANILMVYCNLPLQYIGFKYVLRAWKHFEKNDGTPFTSDIAGLQLPVWDALAKEHKNEYHH
;
A
#
# COMPACT_ATOMS: atom_id res chain seq x y z
N ILE A 1 21.02 -7.46 18.05
CA ILE A 1 21.99 -6.37 17.75
C ILE A 1 23.12 -6.92 16.89
N ASP A 2 23.67 -8.09 17.23
CA ASP A 2 24.85 -8.68 16.55
C ASP A 2 24.59 -9.03 15.06
N ARG A 3 23.35 -9.17 14.64
CA ARG A 3 22.97 -9.50 13.26
C ARG A 3 22.63 -8.27 12.38
N ILE A 4 22.66 -7.06 12.94
CA ILE A 4 22.44 -5.82 12.16
C ILE A 4 23.48 -5.66 11.04
N PRO A 5 24.79 -5.90 11.26
CA PRO A 5 25.76 -5.87 10.19
C PRO A 5 25.49 -6.90 9.09
N LEU A 6 24.99 -8.09 9.46
CA LEU A 6 24.58 -9.10 8.48
C LEU A 6 23.46 -8.62 7.58
N PHE A 7 22.46 -7.91 8.12
CA PHE A 7 21.39 -7.33 7.33
C PHE A 7 21.94 -6.39 6.25
N PHE A 8 22.70 -5.38 6.65
CA PHE A 8 23.27 -4.43 5.69
C PHE A 8 24.22 -5.09 4.70
N SER A 9 25.09 -5.99 5.18
CA SER A 9 25.98 -6.75 4.30
C SER A 9 25.19 -7.57 3.27
N SER A 10 24.17 -8.31 3.69
CA SER A 10 23.36 -9.14 2.78
C SER A 10 22.63 -8.28 1.75
N VAL A 11 22.02 -7.16 2.16
CA VAL A 11 21.29 -6.27 1.25
C VAL A 11 22.23 -5.64 0.23
N PHE A 12 23.32 -5.01 0.68
CA PHE A 12 24.19 -4.26 -0.23
C PHE A 12 25.08 -5.18 -1.07
N THR A 13 25.64 -6.24 -0.49
CA THR A 13 26.52 -7.16 -1.23
C THR A 13 25.73 -7.90 -2.31
N GLN A 14 24.52 -8.37 -1.99
CA GLN A 14 23.70 -9.11 -2.97
C GLN A 14 23.02 -8.19 -3.99
N ALA A 15 22.61 -6.99 -3.61
CA ALA A 15 21.99 -6.05 -4.55
C ALA A 15 22.99 -5.58 -5.64
N PHE A 16 24.28 -5.48 -5.31
CA PHE A 16 25.31 -5.00 -6.22
C PHE A 16 26.28 -6.12 -6.68
N ALA A 17 25.96 -7.39 -6.42
CA ALA A 17 26.74 -8.50 -6.93
C ALA A 17 26.73 -8.48 -8.47
N PRO A 18 27.89 -8.69 -9.14
CA PRO A 18 27.98 -8.70 -10.59
C PRO A 18 26.98 -9.68 -11.24
N ASP A 19 26.82 -10.85 -10.67
CA ASP A 19 25.89 -11.87 -11.15
C ASP A 19 24.41 -11.44 -11.03
N ALA A 20 24.08 -10.64 -10.01
CA ALA A 20 22.74 -10.05 -9.85
C ALA A 20 22.50 -8.91 -10.84
N VAL A 21 23.52 -8.10 -11.12
CA VAL A 21 23.42 -6.94 -12.01
C VAL A 21 23.39 -7.36 -13.48
N PHE A 22 24.17 -8.35 -13.86
CA PHE A 22 24.33 -8.77 -15.26
C PHE A 22 23.62 -10.10 -15.62
N GLY A 23 23.10 -10.82 -14.62
CA GLY A 23 22.33 -12.04 -14.83
C GLY A 23 20.82 -11.79 -14.95
N GLY A 24 20.07 -12.78 -15.43
CA GLY A 24 18.59 -12.73 -15.49
C GLY A 24 17.91 -12.46 -14.13
N ALA A 25 18.63 -12.63 -13.03
CA ALA A 25 18.19 -12.33 -11.66
C ALA A 25 17.89 -10.84 -11.45
N PHE A 26 18.63 -9.93 -12.08
CA PHE A 26 18.36 -8.49 -11.96
C PHE A 26 16.98 -8.12 -12.55
N GLY A 27 16.67 -8.61 -13.74
CA GLY A 27 15.37 -8.38 -14.37
C GLY A 27 14.22 -8.93 -13.53
N LEU A 28 14.40 -10.13 -12.95
CA LEU A 28 13.43 -10.73 -12.06
C LEU A 28 13.25 -9.93 -10.77
N ALA A 29 14.35 -9.54 -10.11
CA ALA A 29 14.32 -8.75 -8.89
C ALA A 29 13.66 -7.38 -9.12
N LEU A 30 14.00 -6.70 -10.22
CA LEU A 30 13.39 -5.43 -10.62
C LEU A 30 11.89 -5.59 -10.88
N SER A 31 11.50 -6.61 -11.65
CA SER A 31 10.09 -6.89 -11.95
C SER A 31 9.29 -7.19 -10.67
N GLN A 32 9.80 -8.05 -9.80
CA GLN A 32 9.14 -8.37 -8.54
C GLN A 32 9.10 -7.16 -7.59
N GLY A 33 10.17 -6.39 -7.52
CA GLY A 33 10.22 -5.15 -6.73
C GLY A 33 9.18 -4.13 -7.18
N ILE A 34 9.07 -3.88 -8.49
CA ILE A 34 8.05 -2.99 -9.05
C ILE A 34 6.64 -3.50 -8.76
N LYS A 35 6.35 -4.78 -9.01
CA LYS A 35 5.04 -5.38 -8.74
C LYS A 35 4.63 -5.23 -7.27
N ARG A 36 5.54 -5.48 -6.34
CA ARG A 36 5.25 -5.40 -4.90
C ARG A 36 5.14 -3.95 -4.42
N GLY A 37 5.97 -3.04 -4.93
CA GLY A 37 5.87 -1.60 -4.66
C GLY A 37 4.56 -1.01 -5.17
N LEU A 38 4.12 -1.36 -6.37
CA LEU A 38 2.82 -0.97 -6.90
C LEU A 38 1.67 -1.49 -6.03
N MET A 39 1.77 -2.71 -5.52
CA MET A 39 0.73 -3.32 -4.70
C MET A 39 0.66 -2.72 -3.29
N SER A 40 1.80 -2.52 -2.62
CA SER A 40 1.85 -2.05 -1.23
C SER A 40 1.49 -0.57 -1.11
N ASN A 41 2.06 0.27 -1.95
CA ASN A 41 1.89 1.72 -1.89
C ASN A 41 0.78 2.24 -2.82
N GLU A 42 0.14 1.35 -3.60
CA GLU A 42 -0.82 1.72 -4.65
C GLU A 42 -0.28 2.81 -5.60
N ALA A 43 1.04 2.84 -5.75
CA ALA A 43 1.76 3.89 -6.45
C ALA A 43 1.35 3.95 -7.93
N GLY A 44 0.84 5.11 -8.35
CA GLY A 44 0.40 5.32 -9.72
C GLY A 44 -0.96 4.71 -10.07
N GLN A 45 -1.60 3.95 -9.19
CA GLN A 45 -2.91 3.33 -9.48
C GLN A 45 -4.07 4.32 -9.41
N GLY A 46 -3.95 5.38 -8.58
CA GLY A 46 -5.00 6.39 -8.40
C GLY A 46 -6.07 6.01 -7.37
N THR A 47 -6.00 4.86 -6.74
CA THR A 47 -6.95 4.37 -5.75
C THR A 47 -7.00 5.25 -4.51
N ILE A 48 -5.87 5.70 -4.03
CA ILE A 48 -5.72 6.56 -2.83
C ILE A 48 -6.40 7.94 -2.99
N THR A 49 -6.68 8.36 -4.21
CA THR A 49 -7.41 9.61 -4.46
C THR A 49 -8.88 9.52 -4.03
N MET A 50 -9.45 8.32 -3.95
CA MET A 50 -10.82 8.11 -3.51
C MET A 50 -11.04 8.48 -2.04
N PRO A 51 -10.29 7.90 -1.07
CA PRO A 51 -10.40 8.33 0.32
C PRO A 51 -9.92 9.77 0.53
N ALA A 52 -8.96 10.26 -0.26
CA ALA A 52 -8.54 11.65 -0.21
C ALA A 52 -9.67 12.62 -0.55
N ALA A 53 -10.53 12.25 -1.50
CA ALA A 53 -11.68 13.07 -1.88
C ALA A 53 -12.78 13.14 -0.81
N ALA A 54 -12.79 12.20 0.15
CA ALA A 54 -13.73 12.18 1.27
C ALA A 54 -13.19 12.89 2.53
N ALA A 55 -11.94 13.34 2.51
CA ALA A 55 -11.33 14.01 3.65
C ALA A 55 -11.83 15.47 3.76
N GLU A 56 -12.18 15.87 4.97
CA GLU A 56 -12.50 17.27 5.31
C GLU A 56 -11.23 18.01 5.66
N VAL A 57 -10.72 18.81 4.73
CA VAL A 57 -9.47 19.57 4.87
C VAL A 57 -9.67 20.98 4.32
N ALA A 58 -8.93 21.94 4.87
CA ALA A 58 -8.98 23.32 4.44
C ALA A 58 -8.25 23.56 3.10
N HIS A 59 -7.22 22.75 2.82
CA HIS A 59 -6.43 22.84 1.58
C HIS A 59 -6.08 21.44 1.04
N PRO A 60 -6.12 21.21 -0.29
CA PRO A 60 -5.84 19.88 -0.85
C PRO A 60 -4.43 19.36 -0.55
N CYS A 61 -3.44 20.25 -0.34
CA CYS A 61 -2.08 19.85 0.02
C CYS A 61 -1.99 19.24 1.41
N GLU A 62 -2.87 19.58 2.35
CA GLU A 62 -2.88 18.97 3.69
C GLU A 62 -3.08 17.46 3.58
N GLN A 63 -4.10 17.04 2.83
CA GLN A 63 -4.37 15.63 2.59
C GLN A 63 -3.24 14.97 1.79
N GLY A 64 -2.65 15.69 0.83
CA GLY A 64 -1.49 15.22 0.08
C GLY A 64 -0.29 14.93 0.98
N CYS A 65 -0.01 15.81 1.95
CA CYS A 65 1.07 15.62 2.94
C CYS A 65 0.80 14.41 3.86
N VAL A 66 -0.43 14.25 4.33
CA VAL A 66 -0.82 13.10 5.17
C VAL A 66 -0.59 11.79 4.41
N GLN A 67 -0.97 11.74 3.13
CA GLN A 67 -0.78 10.56 2.30
C GLN A 67 0.69 10.28 1.99
N ALA A 68 1.49 11.32 1.72
CA ALA A 68 2.93 11.17 1.53
C ALA A 68 3.61 10.62 2.79
N LEU A 69 3.20 11.08 3.98
CA LEU A 69 3.66 10.54 5.26
C LEU A 69 3.26 9.07 5.43
N GLY A 70 2.04 8.70 5.06
CA GLY A 70 1.58 7.31 5.07
C GLY A 70 2.45 6.38 4.23
N VAL A 71 2.75 6.77 2.99
CA VAL A 71 3.66 6.02 2.09
C VAL A 71 5.07 5.93 2.66
N PHE A 72 5.58 7.01 3.26
CA PHE A 72 6.89 7.00 3.92
C PHE A 72 6.93 5.99 5.08
N LEU A 73 5.93 6.01 5.95
CA LEU A 73 5.84 5.09 7.10
C LEU A 73 5.71 3.64 6.63
N ASP A 74 4.88 3.36 5.64
CA ASP A 74 4.74 2.01 5.08
C ASP A 74 6.07 1.51 4.52
N THR A 75 6.71 2.28 3.66
CA THR A 75 7.91 1.84 2.93
C THR A 75 9.15 1.84 3.79
N ILE A 76 9.42 2.94 4.50
CA ILE A 76 10.68 3.11 5.22
C ILE A 76 10.63 2.44 6.60
N VAL A 77 9.49 2.48 7.29
CA VAL A 77 9.41 1.89 8.64
C VAL A 77 8.92 0.44 8.57
N ILE A 78 7.73 0.20 8.07
CA ILE A 78 7.09 -1.14 8.16
C ILE A 78 7.83 -2.16 7.28
N CYS A 79 8.08 -1.83 6.01
CA CYS A 79 8.78 -2.76 5.11
C CYS A 79 10.22 -3.02 5.55
N THR A 80 10.92 -2.01 6.08
CA THR A 80 12.28 -2.19 6.61
C THR A 80 12.27 -3.10 7.85
N LEU A 81 11.35 -2.88 8.79
CA LEU A 81 11.21 -3.75 9.97
C LEU A 81 10.91 -5.20 9.57
N THR A 82 10.02 -5.42 8.61
CA THR A 82 9.72 -6.75 8.08
C THR A 82 10.97 -7.39 7.45
N GLY A 83 11.70 -6.63 6.64
CA GLY A 83 12.96 -7.07 6.05
C GLY A 83 14.03 -7.42 7.11
N PHE A 84 14.14 -6.61 8.16
CA PHE A 84 15.01 -6.90 9.30
C PHE A 84 14.68 -8.25 9.95
N VAL A 85 13.42 -8.49 10.28
CA VAL A 85 12.99 -9.74 10.91
C VAL A 85 13.36 -10.94 10.03
N VAL A 86 13.03 -10.90 8.74
CA VAL A 86 13.28 -12.02 7.82
C VAL A 86 14.77 -12.27 7.62
N ILE A 87 15.57 -11.22 7.37
CA ILE A 87 17.01 -11.37 7.10
C ILE A 87 17.78 -11.71 8.37
N MET A 88 17.45 -11.09 9.50
CA MET A 88 18.11 -11.38 10.78
C MET A 88 17.72 -12.76 11.34
N GLY A 89 16.54 -13.26 11.04
CA GLY A 89 16.14 -14.64 11.32
C GLY A 89 17.05 -15.63 10.63
N SER A 90 17.51 -15.32 9.42
CA SER A 90 18.49 -16.07 8.63
C SER A 90 18.14 -17.55 8.41
N MET A 91 16.86 -17.92 8.53
CA MET A 91 16.44 -19.32 8.36
C MET A 91 16.68 -19.85 6.94
N TRP A 92 16.64 -18.98 5.96
CA TRP A 92 16.95 -19.30 4.57
C TRP A 92 18.44 -19.60 4.31
N LEU A 93 19.32 -19.36 5.28
CA LEU A 93 20.75 -19.72 5.24
C LEU A 93 21.05 -21.05 5.94
N THR A 94 20.07 -21.70 6.54
CA THR A 94 20.23 -22.96 7.28
C THR A 94 20.01 -24.18 6.38
N ALA A 95 20.26 -25.39 6.92
CA ALA A 95 19.95 -26.65 6.23
C ALA A 95 18.46 -26.79 5.90
N ASP A 96 17.60 -26.09 6.63
CA ASP A 96 16.14 -26.07 6.44
C ASP A 96 15.67 -25.02 5.42
N ALA A 97 16.57 -24.44 4.65
CA ALA A 97 16.22 -23.40 3.67
C ALA A 97 15.11 -23.83 2.70
N ASN A 98 15.15 -25.08 2.22
CA ASN A 98 14.11 -25.58 1.32
C ASN A 98 12.74 -25.61 2.00
N ALA A 99 12.67 -26.09 3.24
CA ALA A 99 11.42 -26.07 4.01
C ALA A 99 10.91 -24.64 4.24
N TRP A 100 11.82 -23.70 4.51
CA TRP A 100 11.45 -22.28 4.63
C TRP A 100 10.89 -21.69 3.33
N PHE A 101 11.43 -22.06 2.16
CA PHE A 101 10.94 -21.58 0.86
C PHE A 101 9.53 -22.08 0.55
N GLU A 102 9.14 -23.27 1.04
CA GLU A 102 7.81 -23.85 0.87
C GLU A 102 6.73 -23.21 1.76
N LEU A 103 7.13 -22.53 2.85
CA LEU A 103 6.18 -21.89 3.76
C LEU A 103 5.38 -20.76 3.09
N GLY A 104 4.17 -20.55 3.58
CA GLY A 104 3.36 -19.37 3.25
C GLY A 104 4.02 -18.06 3.70
N LYS A 105 3.56 -16.93 3.17
CA LYS A 105 4.20 -15.61 3.43
C LYS A 105 4.21 -15.24 4.92
N LEU A 106 3.08 -15.44 5.62
CA LEU A 106 2.97 -15.19 7.05
C LEU A 106 3.82 -16.18 7.84
N ASP A 107 3.79 -17.46 7.46
CA ASP A 107 4.55 -18.51 8.15
C ASP A 107 6.06 -18.29 8.04
N LYS A 108 6.54 -17.78 6.89
CA LYS A 108 7.94 -17.34 6.73
C LYS A 108 8.33 -16.27 7.74
N PHE A 109 7.47 -15.29 7.93
CA PHE A 109 7.70 -14.23 8.90
C PHE A 109 7.68 -14.75 10.33
N LEU A 110 6.71 -15.59 10.69
CA LEU A 110 6.61 -16.20 12.01
C LEU A 110 7.78 -17.13 12.32
N ALA A 111 8.20 -17.94 11.35
CA ALA A 111 9.38 -18.79 11.48
C ALA A 111 10.66 -17.95 11.73
N SER A 112 10.79 -16.82 11.01
CA SER A 112 11.91 -15.89 11.23
C SER A 112 11.85 -15.25 12.62
N CYS A 113 10.67 -14.89 13.12
CA CYS A 113 10.48 -14.46 14.50
C CYS A 113 10.91 -15.54 15.50
N GLY A 114 10.53 -16.80 15.26
CA GLY A 114 10.93 -17.93 16.08
C GLY A 114 12.45 -18.10 16.18
N ALA A 115 13.14 -17.98 15.06
CA ALA A 115 14.61 -18.02 15.06
C ALA A 115 15.26 -16.87 15.86
N LEU A 116 14.60 -15.72 15.96
CA LEU A 116 15.11 -14.56 16.70
C LEU A 116 14.80 -14.64 18.21
N THR A 117 13.85 -15.45 18.64
CA THR A 117 13.50 -15.64 20.07
C THR A 117 14.51 -16.53 20.82
N GLY A 118 15.49 -17.11 20.11
CA GLY A 118 16.58 -17.88 20.71
C GLY A 118 16.12 -19.15 21.45
N GLY A 119 14.99 -19.75 21.07
CA GLY A 119 14.45 -20.96 21.69
C GLY A 119 13.62 -20.70 22.97
N ASN A 120 13.25 -19.45 23.24
CA ASN A 120 12.35 -19.13 24.34
C ASN A 120 10.89 -19.29 23.89
N ASP A 121 10.26 -20.41 24.26
CA ASP A 121 8.90 -20.78 23.85
C ASP A 121 7.84 -19.76 24.29
N THR A 122 8.00 -19.19 25.49
CA THR A 122 7.06 -18.18 26.00
C THR A 122 7.14 -16.89 25.17
N LEU A 123 8.36 -16.42 24.91
CA LEU A 123 8.56 -15.24 24.07
C LEU A 123 8.06 -15.46 22.64
N TYR A 124 8.33 -16.62 22.07
CA TYR A 124 7.82 -17.01 20.75
C TYR A 124 6.29 -16.98 20.69
N SER A 125 5.63 -17.58 21.69
CA SER A 125 4.16 -17.62 21.76
C SER A 125 3.55 -16.22 21.85
N VAL A 126 4.14 -15.33 22.66
CA VAL A 126 3.68 -13.95 22.79
C VAL A 126 3.87 -13.19 21.48
N VAL A 127 5.05 -13.29 20.86
CA VAL A 127 5.33 -12.62 19.57
C VAL A 127 4.39 -13.12 18.49
N THR A 128 4.19 -14.44 18.39
CA THR A 128 3.30 -15.04 17.39
C THR A 128 1.86 -14.56 17.57
N LEU A 129 1.37 -14.52 18.81
CA LEU A 129 0.03 -14.02 19.11
C LEU A 129 -0.11 -12.54 18.70
N LEU A 130 0.82 -11.68 19.09
CA LEU A 130 0.79 -10.27 18.75
C LEU A 130 0.84 -10.04 17.24
N VAL A 131 1.75 -10.72 16.54
CA VAL A 131 1.87 -10.63 15.07
C VAL A 131 0.58 -11.11 14.40
N SER A 132 0.00 -12.21 14.86
CA SER A 132 -1.24 -12.75 14.28
C SER A 132 -2.41 -11.80 14.47
N VAL A 133 -2.54 -11.19 15.63
CA VAL A 133 -3.59 -10.19 15.91
C VAL A 133 -3.38 -8.95 15.05
N CYS A 134 -2.15 -8.41 14.99
CA CYS A 134 -1.84 -7.25 14.14
C CYS A 134 -2.12 -7.54 12.66
N PHE A 135 -1.71 -8.73 12.18
CA PHE A 135 -1.96 -9.13 10.80
C PHE A 135 -3.46 -9.25 10.50
N GLY A 136 -4.23 -9.82 11.43
CA GLY A 136 -5.69 -9.91 11.32
C GLY A 136 -6.34 -8.52 11.24
N LEU A 137 -5.91 -7.58 12.06
CA LEU A 137 -6.40 -6.20 12.05
C LEU A 137 -6.04 -5.50 10.73
N PHE A 138 -4.81 -5.64 10.23
CA PHE A 138 -4.41 -5.08 8.95
C PHE A 138 -5.21 -5.68 7.79
N ALA A 139 -5.38 -6.99 7.75
CA ALA A 139 -6.18 -7.65 6.73
C ALA A 139 -7.63 -7.16 6.75
N PHE A 140 -8.22 -7.01 7.93
CA PHE A 140 -9.57 -6.48 8.10
C PHE A 140 -9.71 -5.04 7.58
N THR A 141 -8.78 -4.15 7.94
CA THR A 141 -8.79 -2.76 7.45
C THR A 141 -8.58 -2.66 5.95
N CYS A 142 -7.74 -3.52 5.36
CA CYS A 142 -7.58 -3.61 3.90
C CYS A 142 -8.89 -4.01 3.22
N LEU A 143 -9.61 -5.02 3.75
CA LEU A 143 -10.91 -5.42 3.21
C LEU A 143 -11.93 -4.28 3.26
N LEU A 144 -11.99 -3.55 4.38
CA LEU A 144 -12.86 -2.37 4.51
C LEU A 144 -12.51 -1.29 3.48
N GLY A 145 -11.21 -1.03 3.30
CA GLY A 145 -10.72 -0.08 2.30
C GLY A 145 -11.14 -0.46 0.89
N PHE A 146 -10.87 -1.68 0.46
CA PHE A 146 -11.26 -2.16 -0.87
C PHE A 146 -12.77 -2.16 -1.10
N MET A 147 -13.57 -2.52 -0.10
CA MET A 147 -15.02 -2.41 -0.19
C MET A 147 -15.46 -0.95 -0.39
N SER A 148 -14.88 -0.03 0.34
CA SER A 148 -15.16 1.41 0.21
C SER A 148 -14.78 1.94 -1.18
N PHE A 149 -13.60 1.58 -1.70
CA PHE A 149 -13.18 1.98 -3.05
C PHE A 149 -14.13 1.43 -4.12
N THR A 150 -14.51 0.15 -3.99
CA THR A 150 -15.45 -0.49 -4.91
C THR A 150 -16.81 0.21 -4.88
N GLU A 151 -17.28 0.58 -3.69
CA GLU A 151 -18.55 1.30 -3.53
C GLU A 151 -18.48 2.72 -4.11
N MET A 152 -17.38 3.45 -3.91
CA MET A 152 -17.18 4.77 -4.52
C MET A 152 -17.19 4.69 -6.05
N CYS A 153 -16.51 3.69 -6.63
CA CYS A 153 -16.55 3.44 -8.07
C CYS A 153 -17.95 3.07 -8.57
N ALA A 154 -18.65 2.20 -7.83
CA ALA A 154 -20.00 1.78 -8.16
C ALA A 154 -20.98 2.97 -8.15
N ASN A 155 -20.90 3.84 -7.14
CA ASN A 155 -21.72 5.06 -7.04
C ASN A 155 -21.49 6.01 -8.23
N ARG A 156 -20.29 6.04 -8.80
CA ARG A 156 -19.99 6.83 -9.99
C ARG A 156 -20.68 6.32 -11.24
N ILE A 157 -20.93 4.99 -11.31
CA ILE A 157 -21.63 4.34 -12.43
C ILE A 157 -23.13 4.46 -12.23
N SER A 158 -23.64 4.15 -11.04
CA SER A 158 -25.06 4.22 -10.72
C SER A 158 -25.30 4.40 -9.22
N SER A 159 -26.05 5.44 -8.85
CA SER A 159 -26.43 5.72 -7.45
C SER A 159 -27.68 4.94 -7.00
N LYS A 160 -28.16 3.95 -7.79
CA LYS A 160 -29.31 3.13 -7.41
C LYS A 160 -28.94 2.20 -6.26
N ALA A 161 -29.72 2.22 -5.17
CA ALA A 161 -29.46 1.37 -3.99
C ALA A 161 -29.39 -0.13 -4.34
N SER A 162 -30.22 -0.61 -5.27
CA SER A 162 -30.18 -2.01 -5.72
C SER A 162 -28.85 -2.38 -6.38
N PHE A 163 -28.28 -1.46 -7.17
CA PHE A 163 -26.98 -1.68 -7.81
C PHE A 163 -25.85 -1.72 -6.78
N ILE A 164 -25.84 -0.78 -5.85
CA ILE A 164 -24.83 -0.74 -4.78
C ILE A 164 -24.90 -1.99 -3.92
N ASN A 165 -26.11 -2.43 -3.53
CA ASN A 165 -26.28 -3.66 -2.75
C ASN A 165 -25.84 -4.91 -3.54
N ALA A 166 -26.10 -4.97 -4.83
CA ALA A 166 -25.61 -6.08 -5.67
C ALA A 166 -24.07 -6.13 -5.69
N ILE A 167 -23.39 -4.97 -5.80
CA ILE A 167 -21.93 -4.89 -5.74
C ILE A 167 -21.41 -5.33 -4.36
N ARG A 168 -22.05 -4.91 -3.26
CA ARG A 168 -21.68 -5.35 -1.91
C ARG A 168 -21.78 -6.88 -1.77
N VAL A 169 -22.85 -7.47 -2.25
CA VAL A 169 -23.02 -8.94 -2.23
C VAL A 169 -21.95 -9.62 -3.08
N LEU A 170 -21.65 -9.07 -4.27
CA LEU A 170 -20.58 -9.60 -5.12
C LEU A 170 -19.22 -9.56 -4.41
N CYS A 171 -18.89 -8.46 -3.73
CA CYS A 171 -17.66 -8.36 -2.93
C CYS A 171 -17.61 -9.44 -1.84
N LEU A 172 -18.70 -9.67 -1.11
CA LEU A 172 -18.77 -10.72 -0.09
C LEU A 172 -18.56 -12.12 -0.69
N ILE A 173 -19.13 -12.39 -1.87
CA ILE A 173 -18.91 -13.66 -2.58
C ILE A 173 -17.44 -13.83 -2.95
N VAL A 174 -16.81 -12.81 -3.50
CA VAL A 174 -15.38 -12.85 -3.89
C VAL A 174 -14.48 -13.06 -2.68
N ILE A 175 -14.73 -12.35 -1.57
CA ILE A 175 -13.98 -12.51 -0.32
C ILE A 175 -14.15 -13.93 0.22
N SER A 176 -15.39 -14.43 0.26
CA SER A 176 -15.68 -15.80 0.74
C SER A 176 -15.01 -16.86 -0.14
N PHE A 177 -15.01 -16.66 -1.45
CA PHE A 177 -14.29 -17.53 -2.39
C PHE A 177 -12.79 -17.55 -2.09
N GLY A 178 -12.16 -16.39 -1.88
CA GLY A 178 -10.74 -16.31 -1.53
C GLY A 178 -10.41 -17.02 -0.22
N VAL A 179 -11.27 -16.91 0.80
CA VAL A 179 -11.10 -17.62 2.08
C VAL A 179 -11.23 -19.13 1.89
N ILE A 180 -12.27 -19.60 1.19
CA ILE A 180 -12.52 -21.03 0.96
C ILE A 180 -11.37 -21.65 0.17
N THR A 181 -10.89 -21.02 -0.89
CA THR A 181 -9.78 -21.53 -1.71
C THR A 181 -8.49 -21.62 -0.91
N ASN A 182 -8.22 -20.64 -0.04
CA ASN A 182 -7.06 -20.68 0.84
C ASN A 182 -7.15 -21.81 1.87
N ILE A 183 -8.30 -21.99 2.52
CA ILE A 183 -8.52 -23.09 3.47
C ILE A 183 -8.41 -24.45 2.77
N ALA A 184 -8.88 -24.56 1.53
CA ALA A 184 -8.78 -25.78 0.73
C ALA A 184 -7.36 -26.08 0.23
N GLY A 185 -6.38 -25.22 0.50
CA GLY A 185 -4.99 -25.39 0.06
C GLY A 185 -4.83 -25.29 -1.46
N MET A 186 -5.74 -24.62 -2.16
CA MET A 186 -5.66 -24.45 -3.61
C MET A 186 -4.53 -23.46 -3.97
N ASP A 187 -3.86 -23.72 -5.09
CA ASP A 187 -2.89 -22.79 -5.63
C ASP A 187 -3.59 -21.49 -6.10
N LEU A 188 -3.20 -20.37 -5.51
CA LEU A 188 -3.71 -19.04 -5.82
C LEU A 188 -2.82 -18.28 -6.81
N GLY A 189 -1.83 -18.93 -7.43
CA GLY A 189 -0.87 -18.29 -8.33
C GLY A 189 -1.55 -17.52 -9.45
N ALA A 190 -2.53 -18.12 -10.11
CA ALA A 190 -3.29 -17.48 -11.19
C ALA A 190 -4.09 -16.25 -10.72
N LEU A 191 -4.62 -16.25 -9.50
CA LEU A 191 -5.30 -15.08 -8.91
C LEU A 191 -4.32 -13.94 -8.64
N TRP A 192 -3.10 -14.26 -8.19
CA TRP A 192 -2.05 -13.27 -8.02
C TRP A 192 -1.61 -12.65 -9.34
N GLU A 193 -1.45 -13.46 -10.40
CA GLU A 193 -1.13 -12.95 -11.74
C GLU A 193 -2.22 -12.04 -12.29
N LEU A 194 -3.48 -12.42 -12.10
CA LEU A 194 -4.63 -11.58 -12.49
C LEU A 194 -4.65 -10.25 -11.72
N SER A 195 -4.35 -10.28 -10.43
CA SER A 195 -4.23 -9.07 -9.61
C SER A 195 -3.08 -8.18 -10.08
N ASP A 196 -1.90 -8.75 -10.35
CA ASP A 196 -0.75 -8.02 -10.87
C ASP A 196 -1.09 -7.35 -12.22
N PHE A 197 -1.79 -8.08 -13.12
CA PHE A 197 -2.24 -7.54 -14.40
C PHE A 197 -3.22 -6.36 -14.22
N ALA A 198 -4.21 -6.51 -13.35
CA ALA A 198 -5.17 -5.45 -13.06
C ALA A 198 -4.49 -4.19 -12.48
N ASN A 199 -3.54 -4.37 -11.55
CA ASN A 199 -2.75 -3.27 -10.98
C ASN A 199 -1.94 -2.53 -12.05
N ILE A 200 -1.27 -3.26 -12.94
CA ILE A 200 -0.51 -2.67 -14.05
C ILE A 200 -1.44 -1.89 -14.98
N LEU A 201 -2.60 -2.44 -15.30
CA LEU A 201 -3.59 -1.76 -16.15
C LEU A 201 -4.07 -0.45 -15.54
N MET A 202 -4.37 -0.43 -14.23
CA MET A 202 -4.73 0.79 -13.50
C MET A 202 -3.63 1.85 -13.58
N VAL A 203 -2.36 1.44 -13.39
CA VAL A 203 -1.20 2.34 -13.51
C VAL A 203 -1.09 2.93 -14.91
N TYR A 204 -1.22 2.12 -15.95
CA TYR A 204 -1.16 2.61 -17.33
C TYR A 204 -2.25 3.64 -17.65
N CYS A 205 -3.44 3.47 -17.09
CA CYS A 205 -4.53 4.43 -17.26
C CYS A 205 -4.29 5.72 -16.48
N ASN A 206 -3.70 5.63 -15.28
CA ASN A 206 -3.58 6.77 -14.37
C ASN A 206 -2.28 7.59 -14.54
N LEU A 207 -1.16 6.99 -14.95
CA LEU A 207 0.10 7.71 -15.14
C LEU A 207 0.00 8.92 -16.09
N PRO A 208 -0.67 8.82 -17.26
CA PRO A 208 -0.86 9.99 -18.12
C PRO A 208 -1.61 11.12 -17.43
N LEU A 209 -2.63 10.78 -16.61
CA LEU A 209 -3.40 11.76 -15.85
C LEU A 209 -2.54 12.45 -14.78
N GLN A 210 -1.68 11.70 -14.10
CA GLN A 210 -0.73 12.26 -13.12
C GLN A 210 0.27 13.21 -13.81
N TYR A 211 0.80 12.82 -14.97
CA TYR A 211 1.74 13.66 -15.70
C TYR A 211 1.09 14.97 -16.15
N ILE A 212 -0.11 14.91 -16.73
CA ILE A 212 -0.87 16.10 -17.13
C ILE A 212 -1.26 16.93 -15.92
N GLY A 213 -1.65 16.26 -14.82
CA GLY A 213 -2.10 16.87 -13.57
C GLY A 213 -1.00 17.55 -12.76
N PHE A 214 0.27 17.19 -12.96
CA PHE A 214 1.40 17.66 -12.17
C PHE A 214 1.49 19.20 -12.09
N LYS A 215 1.20 19.90 -13.17
CA LYS A 215 1.17 21.38 -13.19
C LYS A 215 0.16 21.99 -12.21
N TYR A 216 -0.97 21.30 -11.98
CA TYR A 216 -2.01 21.77 -11.05
C TYR A 216 -1.58 21.52 -9.60
N VAL A 217 -0.93 20.38 -9.36
CA VAL A 217 -0.33 20.06 -8.06
C VAL A 217 0.71 21.11 -7.68
N LEU A 218 1.60 21.50 -8.61
CA LEU A 218 2.59 22.55 -8.35
C LEU A 218 1.96 23.92 -8.06
N ARG A 219 0.83 24.25 -8.69
CA ARG A 219 0.10 25.49 -8.38
C ARG A 219 -0.52 25.44 -6.98
N ALA A 220 -1.15 24.32 -6.64
CA ALA A 220 -1.71 24.12 -5.31
C ALA A 220 -0.61 24.20 -4.24
N TRP A 221 0.54 23.57 -4.48
CA TRP A 221 1.68 23.60 -3.57
C TRP A 221 2.22 25.02 -3.36
N LYS A 222 2.44 25.77 -4.43
CA LYS A 222 2.89 27.16 -4.36
C LYS A 222 1.91 28.08 -3.62
N HIS A 223 0.61 27.82 -3.72
CA HIS A 223 -0.39 28.54 -2.96
C HIS A 223 -0.34 28.17 -1.48
N PHE A 224 -0.20 26.87 -1.18
CA PHE A 224 -0.08 26.37 0.18
C PHE A 224 1.15 26.92 0.91
N GLU A 225 2.30 26.98 0.22
CA GLU A 225 3.54 27.55 0.77
C GLU A 225 3.44 29.05 1.12
N LYS A 226 2.62 29.80 0.41
CA LYS A 226 2.44 31.24 0.71
C LYS A 226 1.77 31.47 2.06
N ASN A 227 0.91 30.55 2.48
CA ASN A 227 0.19 30.59 3.76
C ASN A 227 -0.41 31.98 4.07
N ASP A 228 -1.01 32.62 3.06
CA ASP A 228 -1.54 33.99 3.14
C ASP A 228 -3.00 34.03 3.58
N GLY A 229 -3.58 32.89 4.00
CA GLY A 229 -4.94 32.75 4.44
C GLY A 229 -6.01 32.85 3.35
N THR A 230 -5.59 32.95 2.08
CA THR A 230 -6.55 32.99 0.97
C THR A 230 -7.10 31.59 0.67
N PRO A 231 -8.42 31.44 0.41
CA PRO A 231 -9.00 30.15 0.11
C PRO A 231 -8.52 29.63 -1.25
N PHE A 232 -8.30 28.30 -1.33
CA PHE A 232 -7.95 27.66 -2.59
C PHE A 232 -9.15 27.60 -3.52
N THR A 233 -9.00 28.05 -4.76
CA THR A 233 -10.09 28.18 -5.75
C THR A 233 -9.67 27.66 -7.13
N SER A 234 -10.67 27.53 -8.02
CA SER A 234 -10.47 27.17 -9.43
C SER A 234 -9.46 28.06 -10.15
N ASP A 235 -9.47 29.37 -9.87
CA ASP A 235 -8.58 30.35 -10.51
C ASP A 235 -7.11 30.10 -10.15
N ILE A 236 -6.85 29.77 -8.89
CA ILE A 236 -5.52 29.44 -8.37
C ILE A 236 -5.04 28.12 -8.97
N ALA A 237 -5.90 27.12 -8.98
CA ALA A 237 -5.59 25.82 -9.56
C ALA A 237 -5.37 25.89 -11.07
N GLY A 238 -6.09 26.77 -11.77
CA GLY A 238 -6.17 26.82 -13.23
C GLY A 238 -6.94 25.62 -13.81
N LEU A 239 -7.88 25.10 -13.04
CA LEU A 239 -8.76 23.99 -13.36
C LEU A 239 -10.11 24.24 -12.67
N GLN A 240 -11.21 23.92 -13.32
CA GLN A 240 -12.52 24.05 -12.70
C GLN A 240 -12.69 23.07 -11.53
N LEU A 241 -12.83 23.61 -10.33
CA LEU A 241 -12.97 22.89 -9.07
C LEU A 241 -14.20 23.40 -8.30
N PRO A 242 -15.43 23.08 -8.76
CA PRO A 242 -16.67 23.65 -8.20
C PRO A 242 -16.82 23.44 -6.68
N VAL A 243 -16.32 22.32 -6.17
CA VAL A 243 -16.36 21.99 -4.73
C VAL A 243 -15.52 22.98 -3.94
N TRP A 244 -14.29 23.26 -4.37
CA TRP A 244 -13.39 24.21 -3.70
C TRP A 244 -13.91 25.65 -3.80
N ASP A 245 -14.51 26.01 -4.94
CA ASP A 245 -15.14 27.33 -5.10
C ASP A 245 -16.35 27.51 -4.19
N ALA A 246 -17.13 26.43 -3.94
CA ALA A 246 -18.23 26.45 -2.98
C ALA A 246 -17.71 26.58 -1.54
N LEU A 247 -16.72 25.75 -1.16
CA LEU A 247 -16.10 25.84 0.16
C LEU A 247 -15.49 27.22 0.43
N ALA A 248 -14.84 27.80 -0.54
CA ALA A 248 -14.26 29.15 -0.42
C ALA A 248 -15.33 30.22 -0.15
N LYS A 249 -16.56 30.02 -0.65
CA LYS A 249 -17.69 30.95 -0.38
C LYS A 249 -18.27 30.74 1.02
N GLU A 250 -18.35 29.50 1.47
CA GLU A 250 -18.90 29.14 2.79
C GLU A 250 -17.95 29.50 3.94
N HIS A 251 -16.65 29.29 3.74
CA HIS A 251 -15.62 29.46 4.76
C HIS A 251 -14.83 30.78 4.64
N LYS A 252 -15.32 31.73 3.90
CA LYS A 252 -14.65 33.03 3.67
C LYS A 252 -14.28 33.78 4.96
N ASN A 253 -14.88 33.45 6.10
CA ASN A 253 -14.64 34.06 7.41
C ASN A 253 -13.76 33.17 8.34
N GLU A 254 -13.46 31.92 7.98
CA GLU A 254 -12.70 30.98 8.82
C GLU A 254 -11.20 30.96 8.52
N TYR A 255 -10.78 31.50 7.38
CA TYR A 255 -9.38 31.58 6.99
C TYR A 255 -8.62 32.81 7.55
N HIS A 256 -9.23 33.55 8.45
CA HIS A 256 -8.62 34.66 9.14
C HIS A 256 -8.10 34.25 10.54
N HIS A 257 -7.14 33.34 10.57
CA HIS A 257 -6.38 33.08 11.80
C HIS A 257 -4.90 33.35 11.61
#